data_f448e5411c48f8a82e107f8db44e90dc
#
_entry.id   f448e5411c48f8a82e107f8db44e90dc
#
_cell.length_a   1.000
_cell.length_b   1.000
_cell.length_c   1.000
_cell.angle_alpha   90.00
_cell.angle_beta   90.00
_cell.angle_gamma   90.00
#
_symmetry.space_group_name_H-M   'P 1'
#
loop_
_entity.id
_entity.type
_entity.pdbx_description
1 polymer ?
#
loop_
_entity_poly.entity_id
_entity_poly.type
_entity_poly.pdbx_seq_one_letter_code
_entity_poly.pdbx_strand_id
1 'polypeptide(L)'
;MMQKKMHMRRGVYGHGHRGAHPHAGETRQQKTHAPSTHDGSLKFIPLGGAGEVTRSFYVYEYKDDIVIIDMGLQWPEEDMPGIDYLIPNVEYLKPKKKNIRGVIITHGHYDHIGAIP
;
A
#
# COMPACT_ATOMS: atom_id res chain seq x y z
N MET A 1 -12.56 8.05 59.41
CA MET A 1 -13.64 8.49 58.49
C MET A 1 -13.28 9.88 57.98
N MET A 2 -12.68 10.00 56.82
CA MET A 2 -12.13 11.25 56.28
C MET A 2 -12.89 11.56 54.97
N GLN A 3 -13.78 12.55 54.99
CA GLN A 3 -14.51 13.01 53.84
C GLN A 3 -13.64 13.94 53.01
N LYS A 4 -13.40 13.60 51.74
CA LYS A 4 -12.71 14.43 50.76
C LYS A 4 -13.73 15.37 50.08
N LYS A 5 -13.60 16.66 50.34
CA LYS A 5 -14.38 17.73 49.69
C LYS A 5 -13.94 17.86 48.20
N MET A 6 -14.91 17.71 47.30
CA MET A 6 -14.73 17.93 45.85
C MET A 6 -14.97 19.42 45.54
N HIS A 7 -13.93 20.11 45.05
CA HIS A 7 -14.02 21.50 44.58
C HIS A 7 -14.47 21.55 43.11
N MET A 8 -15.66 22.05 42.89
CA MET A 8 -16.21 22.32 41.55
C MET A 8 -15.71 23.69 41.08
N ARG A 9 -14.87 23.76 40.06
CA ARG A 9 -14.49 25.01 39.38
C ARG A 9 -15.46 25.30 38.26
N ARG A 10 -16.19 26.42 38.36
CA ARG A 10 -17.00 26.99 37.29
C ARG A 10 -16.08 27.56 36.22
N GLY A 11 -16.15 27.03 34.99
CA GLY A 11 -15.48 27.58 33.81
C GLY A 11 -16.32 28.75 33.24
N VAL A 12 -15.67 29.90 33.09
CA VAL A 12 -16.19 31.10 32.47
C VAL A 12 -16.15 30.91 30.94
N TYR A 13 -17.30 31.00 30.25
CA TYR A 13 -17.37 31.00 28.79
C TYR A 13 -16.94 32.38 28.27
N GLY A 14 -15.72 32.43 27.72
CA GLY A 14 -15.24 33.57 26.93
C GLY A 14 -15.74 33.48 25.49
N HIS A 15 -16.48 34.48 25.02
CA HIS A 15 -16.81 34.65 23.60
C HIS A 15 -15.56 35.09 22.85
N GLY A 16 -14.95 34.19 22.06
CA GLY A 16 -13.83 34.48 21.18
C GLY A 16 -14.31 34.77 19.75
N HIS A 17 -13.90 35.92 19.24
CA HIS A 17 -14.14 36.42 17.89
C HIS A 17 -13.77 35.41 16.80
N ARG A 18 -14.65 35.25 15.80
CA ARG A 18 -14.38 34.53 14.57
C ARG A 18 -13.36 35.32 13.73
N GLY A 19 -12.09 34.93 13.82
CA GLY A 19 -11.07 35.35 12.86
C GLY A 19 -11.28 34.58 11.56
N ALA A 20 -11.50 35.32 10.46
CA ALA A 20 -11.49 34.74 9.12
C ALA A 20 -10.07 34.25 8.77
N HIS A 21 -9.92 32.96 8.58
CA HIS A 21 -8.69 32.39 8.02
C HIS A 21 -8.68 32.66 6.51
N PRO A 22 -7.62 33.28 5.95
CA PRO A 22 -7.45 33.35 4.52
C PRO A 22 -7.14 31.94 4.00
N HIS A 23 -7.98 31.41 3.11
CA HIS A 23 -7.67 30.24 2.34
C HIS A 23 -6.45 30.54 1.45
N ALA A 24 -5.26 30.12 1.89
CA ALA A 24 -4.10 30.04 1.02
C ALA A 24 -4.42 28.96 -0.04
N GLY A 25 -4.67 29.43 -1.27
CA GLY A 25 -4.85 28.55 -2.42
C GLY A 25 -3.55 27.77 -2.63
N GLU A 26 -3.52 26.48 -2.23
CA GLU A 26 -2.48 25.56 -2.64
C GLU A 26 -2.57 25.40 -4.16
N THR A 27 -1.68 26.05 -4.85
CA THR A 27 -1.42 25.82 -6.28
C THR A 27 -0.92 24.38 -6.41
N ARG A 28 -1.85 23.49 -6.77
CA ARG A 28 -1.53 22.11 -7.13
C ARG A 28 -0.57 22.13 -8.32
N GLN A 29 0.73 22.03 -8.03
CA GLN A 29 1.75 21.88 -9.08
C GLN A 29 1.43 20.61 -9.87
N GLN A 30 0.93 20.78 -11.08
CA GLN A 30 0.85 19.70 -12.05
C GLN A 30 2.27 19.25 -12.33
N LYS A 31 2.64 18.06 -11.84
CA LYS A 31 3.88 17.39 -12.25
C LYS A 31 3.76 17.15 -13.75
N THR A 32 4.45 17.94 -14.54
CA THR A 32 4.63 17.67 -15.96
C THR A 32 5.44 16.39 -16.08
N HIS A 33 4.78 15.28 -16.41
CA HIS A 33 5.47 14.05 -16.76
C HIS A 33 6.23 14.28 -18.06
N ALA A 34 7.53 13.97 -18.05
CA ALA A 34 8.31 13.88 -19.28
C ALA A 34 7.63 12.87 -20.23
N PRO A 35 7.66 13.08 -21.57
CA PRO A 35 7.03 12.17 -22.51
C PRO A 35 7.61 10.76 -22.30
N SER A 36 6.76 9.80 -21.97
CA SER A 36 7.18 8.41 -21.76
C SER A 36 7.53 7.79 -23.12
N THR A 37 8.65 7.09 -23.20
CA THR A 37 9.09 6.33 -24.38
C THR A 37 8.32 5.00 -24.55
N HIS A 38 7.23 4.82 -23.81
CA HIS A 38 6.42 3.61 -23.82
C HIS A 38 5.46 3.57 -24.99
N ASP A 39 5.33 2.42 -25.62
CA ASP A 39 4.46 2.16 -26.77
C ASP A 39 2.96 2.24 -26.46
N GLY A 40 2.58 2.49 -25.20
CA GLY A 40 1.18 2.55 -24.76
C GLY A 40 0.53 1.18 -24.56
N SER A 41 1.29 0.08 -24.58
CA SER A 41 0.77 -1.25 -24.27
C SER A 41 0.61 -1.47 -22.76
N LEU A 42 -0.44 -2.20 -22.37
CA LEU A 42 -0.59 -2.73 -21.02
C LEU A 42 0.21 -4.03 -20.92
N LYS A 43 1.13 -4.11 -19.96
CA LYS A 43 1.89 -5.32 -19.67
C LYS A 43 1.27 -6.06 -18.50
N PHE A 44 1.10 -7.36 -18.67
CA PHE A 44 0.76 -8.30 -17.61
C PHE A 44 1.96 -9.18 -17.32
N ILE A 45 2.44 -9.15 -16.07
CA ILE A 45 3.68 -9.83 -15.66
C ILE A 45 3.35 -10.65 -14.42
N PRO A 46 3.12 -11.97 -14.56
CA PRO A 46 2.99 -12.86 -13.41
C PRO A 46 4.36 -13.10 -12.78
N LEU A 47 4.52 -12.75 -11.52
CA LEU A 47 5.69 -13.08 -10.73
C LEU A 47 5.51 -14.39 -9.96
N GLY A 48 4.27 -14.83 -9.77
CA GLY A 48 3.86 -16.09 -9.18
C GLY A 48 2.38 -16.38 -9.47
N GLY A 49 1.91 -17.59 -9.19
CA GLY A 49 0.52 -17.99 -9.36
C GLY A 49 0.11 -18.39 -10.79
N ALA A 50 0.98 -18.25 -11.77
CA ALA A 50 0.67 -18.64 -13.14
C ALA A 50 1.12 -20.08 -13.40
N GLY A 51 0.15 -20.97 -13.56
CA GLY A 51 0.41 -22.41 -13.72
C GLY A 51 0.63 -23.16 -12.41
N GLU A 52 0.40 -22.51 -11.28
CA GLU A 52 0.47 -23.03 -9.92
C GLU A 52 -0.66 -22.48 -9.06
N VAL A 53 -0.98 -23.12 -7.95
CA VAL A 53 -2.12 -22.75 -7.07
C VAL A 53 -1.68 -21.85 -5.90
N THR A 54 -0.42 -21.42 -5.85
CA THR A 54 0.16 -20.69 -4.72
C THR A 54 0.91 -19.46 -5.18
N ARG A 55 1.37 -18.62 -4.26
CA ARG A 55 2.21 -17.44 -4.53
C ARG A 55 1.58 -16.46 -5.53
N SER A 56 0.28 -16.23 -5.46
CA SER A 56 -0.41 -15.31 -6.37
C SER A 56 0.22 -13.92 -6.31
N PHE A 57 0.81 -13.48 -7.42
CA PHE A 57 1.49 -12.18 -7.51
C PHE A 57 1.50 -11.72 -8.96
N TYR A 58 0.62 -10.78 -9.28
CA TYR A 58 0.44 -10.31 -10.65
C TYR A 58 0.71 -8.81 -10.76
N VAL A 59 1.54 -8.43 -11.72
CA VAL A 59 1.90 -7.03 -11.97
C VAL A 59 1.23 -6.57 -13.26
N TYR A 60 0.51 -5.45 -13.18
CA TYR A 60 0.01 -4.72 -14.32
C TYR A 60 0.81 -3.43 -14.46
N GLU A 61 1.49 -3.26 -15.59
CA GLU A 61 2.27 -2.07 -15.88
C GLU A 61 1.72 -1.38 -17.14
N TYR A 62 1.36 -0.12 -16.99
CA TYR A 62 0.97 0.73 -18.10
C TYR A 62 1.78 2.04 -18.03
N LYS A 63 2.61 2.28 -19.02
CA LYS A 63 3.57 3.40 -19.03
C LYS A 63 4.45 3.35 -17.76
N ASP A 64 4.33 4.39 -16.91
CA ASP A 64 5.08 4.50 -15.67
C ASP A 64 4.24 4.10 -14.43
N ASP A 65 3.04 3.59 -14.63
CA ASP A 65 2.17 3.20 -13.52
C ASP A 65 2.14 1.68 -13.37
N ILE A 66 2.30 1.21 -12.14
CA ILE A 66 2.26 -0.20 -11.78
C ILE A 66 1.19 -0.41 -10.72
N VAL A 67 0.34 -1.40 -10.95
CA VAL A 67 -0.59 -1.94 -9.96
C VAL A 67 -0.26 -3.41 -9.77
N ILE A 68 -0.23 -3.83 -8.50
CA ILE A 68 0.02 -5.23 -8.12
C ILE A 68 -1.32 -5.83 -7.68
N ILE A 69 -1.59 -7.05 -8.10
CA ILE A 69 -2.74 -7.83 -7.61
C ILE A 69 -2.21 -9.03 -6.87
N ASP A 70 -2.53 -9.10 -5.59
CA ASP A 70 -2.06 -10.05 -4.59
C ASP A 70 -0.53 -10.02 -4.36
N MET A 71 -0.12 -10.47 -3.19
CA MET A 71 1.27 -10.65 -2.78
C MET A 71 1.35 -11.91 -1.92
N GLY A 72 1.21 -13.07 -2.57
CA GLY A 72 1.10 -14.35 -1.91
C GLY A 72 2.45 -15.02 -1.61
N LEU A 73 2.42 -15.91 -0.63
CA LEU A 73 3.50 -16.86 -0.35
C LEU A 73 3.09 -18.28 -0.72
N GLN A 74 4.05 -19.18 -0.70
CA GLN A 74 3.87 -20.63 -0.79
C GLN A 74 4.53 -21.29 0.43
N TRP A 75 3.89 -22.33 0.95
CA TRP A 75 4.52 -23.23 1.91
C TRP A 75 5.49 -24.15 1.18
N PRO A 76 6.59 -24.56 1.84
CA PRO A 76 7.57 -25.47 1.25
C PRO A 76 6.94 -26.85 1.00
N GLU A 77 7.46 -27.54 0.02
CA GLU A 77 7.16 -28.94 -0.25
C GLU A 77 8.02 -29.88 0.64
N GLU A 78 7.67 -31.15 0.72
CA GLU A 78 8.35 -32.11 1.60
C GLU A 78 9.85 -32.30 1.29
N ASP A 79 10.28 -32.01 0.07
CA ASP A 79 11.66 -32.09 -0.40
C ASP A 79 12.47 -30.81 -0.15
N MET A 80 11.89 -29.81 0.55
CA MET A 80 12.52 -28.52 0.85
C MET A 80 12.85 -28.35 2.35
N PRO A 81 13.73 -29.17 2.95
CA PRO A 81 14.02 -29.10 4.37
C PRO A 81 14.72 -27.78 4.73
N GLY A 82 14.30 -27.14 5.82
CA GLY A 82 14.86 -25.89 6.31
C GLY A 82 14.35 -24.62 5.62
N ILE A 83 13.35 -24.75 4.76
CA ILE A 83 12.63 -23.61 4.18
C ILE A 83 11.32 -23.43 4.94
N ASP A 84 11.05 -22.22 5.43
CA ASP A 84 9.80 -21.89 6.13
C ASP A 84 8.68 -21.50 5.16
N TYR A 85 9.01 -20.73 4.11
CA TYR A 85 8.08 -20.31 3.06
C TYR A 85 8.84 -19.81 1.82
N LEU A 86 8.16 -19.74 0.69
CA LEU A 86 8.65 -19.18 -0.55
C LEU A 86 7.85 -17.94 -0.92
N ILE A 87 8.53 -16.93 -1.43
CA ILE A 87 7.91 -15.72 -2.00
C ILE A 87 8.34 -15.54 -3.45
N PRO A 88 7.54 -14.87 -4.27
CA PRO A 88 7.92 -14.55 -5.64
C PRO A 88 9.19 -13.69 -5.71
N ASN A 89 9.95 -13.84 -6.80
CA ASN A 89 11.09 -12.98 -7.06
C ASN A 89 10.61 -11.59 -7.51
N VAL A 90 10.88 -10.56 -6.70
CA VAL A 90 10.47 -9.18 -6.94
C VAL A 90 11.55 -8.29 -7.56
N GLU A 91 12.65 -8.86 -8.07
CA GLU A 91 13.76 -8.09 -8.67
C GLU A 91 13.29 -7.15 -9.79
N TYR A 92 12.28 -7.56 -10.56
CA TYR A 92 11.64 -6.74 -11.58
C TYR A 92 11.09 -5.41 -11.03
N LEU A 93 10.58 -5.40 -9.81
CA LEU A 93 9.93 -4.24 -9.19
C LEU A 93 10.92 -3.30 -8.49
N LYS A 94 12.10 -3.78 -8.08
CA LYS A 94 13.07 -2.98 -7.32
C LYS A 94 13.42 -1.64 -7.98
N PRO A 95 13.82 -1.59 -9.27
CA PRO A 95 14.14 -0.33 -9.94
C PRO A 95 12.90 0.54 -10.19
N LYS A 96 11.71 -0.04 -10.16
CA LYS A 96 10.43 0.60 -10.46
C LYS A 96 9.59 0.91 -9.22
N LYS A 97 10.15 0.82 -8.03
CA LYS A 97 9.43 1.02 -6.76
C LYS A 97 8.61 2.31 -6.72
N LYS A 98 9.12 3.39 -7.32
CA LYS A 98 8.44 4.70 -7.37
C LYS A 98 7.20 4.71 -8.29
N ASN A 99 7.10 3.74 -9.17
CA ASN A 99 6.01 3.61 -10.14
C ASN A 99 4.84 2.79 -9.59
N ILE A 100 5.03 2.10 -8.46
CA ILE A 100 3.98 1.31 -7.83
C ILE A 100 2.95 2.26 -7.22
N ARG A 101 1.70 2.18 -7.71
CA ARG A 101 0.57 3.00 -7.27
C ARG A 101 -0.22 2.37 -6.14
N GLY A 102 -0.21 1.05 -6.06
CA GLY A 102 -0.89 0.31 -5.00
C GLY A 102 -0.89 -1.18 -5.22
N VAL A 103 -1.39 -1.88 -4.22
CA VAL A 103 -1.65 -3.32 -4.22
C VAL A 103 -3.13 -3.53 -4.00
N ILE A 104 -3.73 -4.38 -4.80
CA ILE A 104 -5.12 -4.83 -4.67
C ILE A 104 -5.08 -6.25 -4.16
N ILE A 105 -5.72 -6.51 -3.04
CA ILE A 105 -5.83 -7.85 -2.45
C ILE A 105 -7.19 -8.42 -2.79
N THR A 106 -7.20 -9.59 -3.40
CA THR A 106 -8.45 -10.28 -3.77
C THR A 106 -9.14 -10.87 -2.55
N HIS A 107 -8.38 -11.51 -1.66
CA HIS A 107 -8.88 -12.06 -0.41
C HIS A 107 -7.73 -12.41 0.56
N GLY A 108 -8.08 -12.80 1.79
CA GLY A 108 -7.16 -12.90 2.92
C GLY A 108 -6.44 -14.23 3.10
N HIS A 109 -6.36 -15.12 2.12
CA HIS A 109 -5.56 -16.34 2.22
C HIS A 109 -4.07 -16.06 2.06
N TYR A 110 -3.20 -16.87 2.68
CA TYR A 110 -1.75 -16.63 2.67
C TYR A 110 -1.11 -16.67 1.29
N ASP A 111 -1.63 -17.49 0.39
CA ASP A 111 -1.22 -17.55 -1.01
C ASP A 111 -1.57 -16.29 -1.82
N HIS A 112 -2.28 -15.33 -1.18
CA HIS A 112 -2.63 -14.02 -1.74
C HIS A 112 -2.07 -12.84 -0.95
N ILE A 113 -1.81 -12.97 0.36
CA ILE A 113 -1.36 -11.86 1.22
C ILE A 113 -0.05 -12.14 1.97
N GLY A 114 0.45 -13.36 1.98
CA GLY A 114 1.52 -13.77 2.90
C GLY A 114 2.89 -13.14 2.66
N ALA A 115 3.13 -12.49 1.52
CA ALA A 115 4.37 -11.79 1.22
C ALA A 115 4.27 -10.25 1.37
N ILE A 116 3.23 -9.73 2.05
CA ILE A 116 3.06 -8.28 2.30
C ILE A 116 4.03 -7.72 3.35
N PRO A 117 4.36 -8.41 4.46
CA PRO A 117 5.26 -7.92 5.49
C PRO A 117 6.68 -7.68 5.02
#